data_288ac28be7b5dce7fec25e986806e112
#
_entry.id   288ac28be7b5dce7fec25e986806e112
#
_cell.length_a   1.000
_cell.length_b   1.000
_cell.length_c   1.000
_cell.angle_alpha   90.00
_cell.angle_beta   90.00
_cell.angle_gamma   90.00
#
_symmetry.space_group_name_H-M   'P 1'
#
loop_
_entity.id
_entity.type
_entity.pdbx_description
1 polymer ?
#
loop_
_entity_poly.entity_id
_entity_poly.type
_entity_poly.pdbx_seq_one_letter_code
_entity_poly.pdbx_strand_id
1 'polypeptide(L)'
;GVSESTPFMEYTEETFDKVMDLNVKGVFNATRAASECMVPRGAGVILTTSSMVSISGQPSGFAYPASKFAVNGLTVSLARELGPKGIRVNAVAPGITETDMMKAVPKEVIDPMIARIPLRRLGQPEDIANAFVFLASDEASYITGVVLSVDGMARS
;
A
#
# COMPACT_ATOMS: atom_id res chain seq x y z
N GLY A 1 -6.30 -3.01 5.59
CA GLY A 1 -5.36 -2.85 6.70
C GLY A 1 -5.94 -1.97 7.79
N VAL A 2 -5.27 -1.95 8.92
CA VAL A 2 -5.60 -1.04 10.03
C VAL A 2 -4.50 0.01 10.17
N SER A 3 -4.92 1.21 10.52
CA SER A 3 -4.06 2.35 10.86
C SER A 3 -4.40 2.83 12.26
N GLU A 4 -3.44 3.40 12.94
CA GLU A 4 -3.62 3.99 14.27
C GLU A 4 -2.60 5.13 14.46
N SER A 5 -2.79 5.94 15.50
CA SER A 5 -1.98 7.13 15.76
C SER A 5 -1.47 7.22 17.20
N THR A 6 -1.39 6.07 17.91
CA THR A 6 -0.92 6.00 19.28
C THR A 6 0.55 6.41 19.37
N PRO A 7 0.94 7.32 20.29
CA PRO A 7 2.34 7.68 20.52
C PRO A 7 3.18 6.46 20.93
N PHE A 8 4.46 6.48 20.55
CA PHE A 8 5.35 5.32 20.79
C PHE A 8 5.41 4.87 22.25
N MET A 9 5.47 5.81 23.18
CA MET A 9 5.59 5.47 24.62
C MET A 9 4.29 4.91 25.24
N GLU A 10 3.17 5.07 24.53
CA GLU A 10 1.85 4.52 24.94
C GLU A 10 1.50 3.26 24.15
N TYR A 11 2.38 2.84 23.23
CA TYR A 11 2.12 1.74 22.32
C TYR A 11 2.27 0.40 23.04
N THR A 12 1.28 -0.47 22.89
CA THR A 12 1.32 -1.82 23.48
C THR A 12 1.76 -2.86 22.45
N GLU A 13 2.36 -3.95 22.92
CA GLU A 13 2.70 -5.11 22.10
C GLU A 13 1.44 -5.69 21.40
N GLU A 14 0.32 -5.75 22.11
CA GLU A 14 -0.96 -6.20 21.54
C GLU A 14 -1.40 -5.35 20.34
N THR A 15 -1.29 -4.03 20.44
CA THR A 15 -1.60 -3.12 19.32
C THR A 15 -0.63 -3.32 18.16
N PHE A 16 0.66 -3.49 18.45
CA PHE A 16 1.68 -3.78 17.45
C PHE A 16 1.36 -5.08 16.70
N ASP A 17 1.13 -6.17 17.44
CA ASP A 17 0.82 -7.48 16.87
C ASP A 17 -0.43 -7.43 15.99
N LYS A 18 -1.49 -6.77 16.44
CA LYS A 18 -2.72 -6.59 15.65
C LYS A 18 -2.46 -5.91 14.31
N VAL A 19 -1.64 -4.85 14.30
CA VAL A 19 -1.30 -4.14 13.06
C VAL A 19 -0.46 -5.05 12.14
N MET A 20 0.56 -5.71 12.68
CA MET A 20 1.45 -6.58 11.91
C MET A 20 0.73 -7.83 11.40
N ASP A 21 -0.10 -8.46 12.21
CA ASP A 21 -0.88 -9.63 11.83
C ASP A 21 -1.83 -9.32 10.67
N LEU A 22 -2.54 -8.21 10.73
CA LEU A 22 -3.46 -7.86 9.67
C LEU A 22 -2.74 -7.33 8.42
N ASN A 23 -1.84 -6.36 8.60
CA ASN A 23 -1.27 -5.63 7.47
C ASN A 23 -0.12 -6.39 6.78
N VAL A 24 0.60 -7.26 7.48
CA VAL A 24 1.75 -8.00 6.93
C VAL A 24 1.41 -9.48 6.77
N LYS A 25 1.04 -10.17 7.84
CA LYS A 25 0.71 -11.60 7.79
C LYS A 25 -0.52 -11.86 6.90
N GLY A 26 -1.52 -10.96 6.90
CA GLY A 26 -2.66 -11.04 6.00
C GLY A 26 -2.25 -10.96 4.53
N VAL A 27 -1.32 -10.07 4.18
CA VAL A 27 -0.76 -9.98 2.81
C VAL A 27 0.02 -11.24 2.46
N PHE A 28 0.86 -11.73 3.36
CA PHE A 28 1.58 -12.99 3.17
C PHE A 28 0.63 -14.16 2.89
N ASN A 29 -0.41 -14.34 3.70
CA ASN A 29 -1.36 -15.44 3.56
C ASN A 29 -2.10 -15.38 2.21
N ALA A 30 -2.59 -14.20 1.82
CA ALA A 30 -3.28 -14.02 0.55
C ALA A 30 -2.35 -14.27 -0.65
N THR A 31 -1.13 -13.74 -0.58
CA THR A 31 -0.11 -13.92 -1.63
C THR A 31 0.30 -15.39 -1.76
N ARG A 32 0.49 -16.09 -0.64
CA ARG A 32 0.81 -17.51 -0.63
C ARG A 32 -0.28 -18.33 -1.30
N ALA A 33 -1.54 -18.12 -0.91
CA ALA A 33 -2.67 -18.84 -1.51
C ALA A 33 -2.81 -18.56 -3.02
N ALA A 34 -2.65 -17.30 -3.45
CA ALA A 34 -2.66 -16.95 -4.87
C ALA A 34 -1.52 -17.64 -5.64
N SER A 35 -0.33 -17.68 -5.05
CA SER A 35 0.85 -18.31 -5.68
C SER A 35 0.68 -19.82 -5.90
N GLU A 36 -0.04 -20.52 -5.02
CA GLU A 36 -0.34 -21.95 -5.17
C GLU A 36 -1.14 -22.24 -6.45
N CYS A 37 -1.96 -21.28 -6.88
CA CYS A 37 -2.71 -21.40 -8.13
C CYS A 37 -1.93 -20.86 -9.35
N MET A 38 -1.14 -19.80 -9.17
CA MET A 38 -0.46 -19.11 -10.28
C MET A 38 0.81 -19.82 -10.72
N VAL A 39 1.62 -20.34 -9.79
CA VAL A 39 2.89 -21.00 -10.10
C VAL A 39 2.73 -22.19 -11.06
N PRO A 40 1.77 -23.12 -10.85
CA PRO A 40 1.58 -24.22 -11.81
C PRO A 40 1.13 -23.77 -13.20
N ARG A 41 0.49 -22.58 -13.30
CA ARG A 41 0.05 -22.01 -14.59
C ARG A 41 1.17 -21.29 -15.34
N GLY A 42 2.26 -20.95 -14.66
CA GLY A 42 3.36 -20.16 -15.22
C GLY A 42 2.95 -18.73 -15.59
N ALA A 43 1.87 -18.19 -15.00
CA ALA A 43 1.36 -16.86 -15.26
C ALA A 43 0.55 -16.31 -14.08
N GLY A 44 0.72 -15.03 -13.79
CA GLY A 44 -0.08 -14.35 -12.76
C GLY A 44 0.39 -12.93 -12.50
N VAL A 45 -0.49 -12.19 -11.82
CA VAL A 45 -0.19 -10.85 -11.32
C VAL A 45 -0.65 -10.75 -9.88
N ILE A 46 0.25 -10.38 -8.99
CA ILE A 46 -0.01 -10.12 -7.57
C ILE A 46 0.17 -8.62 -7.34
N LEU A 47 -0.87 -7.99 -6.83
CA LEU A 47 -0.86 -6.56 -6.53
C LEU A 47 -1.17 -6.33 -5.06
N THR A 48 -0.30 -5.61 -4.37
CA THR A 48 -0.43 -5.30 -2.96
C THR A 48 -0.73 -3.82 -2.75
N THR A 49 -1.37 -3.49 -1.63
CA THR A 49 -1.64 -2.10 -1.25
C THR A 49 -0.67 -1.65 -0.17
N SER A 50 0.26 -0.78 -0.57
CA SER A 50 1.16 -0.08 0.32
C SER A 50 0.52 1.24 0.81
N SER A 51 1.29 2.29 1.00
CA SER A 51 0.85 3.64 1.38
C SER A 51 2.00 4.63 1.17
N MET A 52 1.70 5.91 1.01
CA MET A 52 2.71 6.96 1.00
C MET A 52 3.57 6.95 2.28
N VAL A 53 3.01 6.54 3.42
CA VAL A 53 3.74 6.46 4.69
C VAL A 53 4.79 5.35 4.73
N SER A 54 4.77 4.43 3.78
CA SER A 54 5.84 3.44 3.56
C SER A 54 7.12 4.06 2.96
N ILE A 55 7.12 5.35 2.71
CA ILE A 55 8.24 6.11 2.15
C ILE A 55 8.61 7.25 3.12
N SER A 56 7.60 8.00 3.60
CA SER A 56 7.81 9.19 4.45
C SER A 56 7.70 8.92 5.95
N GLY A 57 7.11 7.79 6.37
CA GLY A 57 6.70 7.61 7.76
C GLY A 57 5.46 8.45 8.10
N GLN A 58 5.18 8.55 9.39
CA GLN A 58 4.14 9.45 9.93
C GLN A 58 4.53 9.92 11.33
N PRO A 59 3.97 11.05 11.81
CA PRO A 59 4.38 11.64 13.10
C PRO A 59 4.06 10.78 14.33
N SER A 60 3.05 9.91 14.26
CA SER A 60 2.57 9.06 15.36
C SER A 60 1.96 7.77 14.81
N GLY A 61 1.94 6.68 15.62
CA GLY A 61 1.43 5.39 15.16
C GLY A 61 2.41 4.65 14.23
N PHE A 62 3.61 4.41 14.70
CA PHE A 62 4.75 3.90 13.92
C PHE A 62 4.52 2.50 13.31
N ALA A 63 3.66 1.66 13.89
CA ALA A 63 3.46 0.30 13.42
C ALA A 63 2.77 0.25 12.05
N TYR A 64 1.86 1.20 11.76
CA TYR A 64 1.25 1.28 10.45
C TYR A 64 2.28 1.57 9.34
N PRO A 65 3.11 2.63 9.40
CA PRO A 65 4.20 2.80 8.45
C PRO A 65 5.12 1.59 8.37
N ALA A 66 5.56 1.04 9.52
CA ALA A 66 6.43 -0.14 9.56
C ALA A 66 5.80 -1.32 8.80
N SER A 67 4.51 -1.58 8.98
CA SER A 67 3.79 -2.62 8.25
C SER A 67 3.77 -2.37 6.74
N LYS A 68 3.66 -1.11 6.31
CA LYS A 68 3.66 -0.75 4.88
C LYS A 68 5.05 -0.79 4.25
N PHE A 69 6.11 -0.48 5.00
CA PHE A 69 7.48 -0.77 4.59
C PHE A 69 7.71 -2.28 4.42
N ALA A 70 7.17 -3.11 5.32
CA ALA A 70 7.23 -4.56 5.19
C ALA A 70 6.53 -5.06 3.93
N VAL A 71 5.37 -4.51 3.56
CA VAL A 71 4.67 -4.83 2.31
C VAL A 71 5.53 -4.46 1.09
N ASN A 72 6.25 -3.34 1.11
CA ASN A 72 7.20 -3.00 0.04
C ASN A 72 8.32 -4.03 -0.07
N GLY A 73 8.89 -4.43 1.07
CA GLY A 73 9.93 -5.48 1.12
C GLY A 73 9.42 -6.82 0.58
N LEU A 74 8.22 -7.24 0.98
CA LEU A 74 7.55 -8.44 0.44
C LEU A 74 7.38 -8.33 -1.09
N THR A 75 6.90 -7.20 -1.58
CA THR A 75 6.67 -6.96 -3.01
C THR A 75 7.94 -7.15 -3.82
N VAL A 76 9.03 -6.51 -3.41
CA VAL A 76 10.32 -6.58 -4.13
C VAL A 76 10.92 -7.99 -4.08
N SER A 77 10.88 -8.64 -2.90
CA SER A 77 11.45 -9.98 -2.72
C SER A 77 10.66 -11.03 -3.52
N LEU A 78 9.33 -10.98 -3.44
CA LEU A 78 8.47 -11.92 -4.17
C LEU A 78 8.53 -11.70 -5.69
N ALA A 79 8.72 -10.46 -6.16
CA ALA A 79 8.93 -10.18 -7.57
C ALA A 79 10.19 -10.90 -8.11
N ARG A 80 11.25 -10.94 -7.32
CA ARG A 80 12.49 -11.68 -7.67
C ARG A 80 12.30 -13.20 -7.65
N GLU A 81 11.59 -13.71 -6.64
CA GLU A 81 11.39 -15.16 -6.47
C GLU A 81 10.38 -15.73 -7.46
N LEU A 82 9.28 -15.00 -7.74
CA LEU A 82 8.18 -15.47 -8.57
C LEU A 82 8.31 -15.06 -10.04
N GLY A 83 9.14 -14.07 -10.36
CA GLY A 83 9.39 -13.64 -11.74
C GLY A 83 9.81 -14.76 -12.67
N PRO A 84 10.80 -15.64 -12.32
CA PRO A 84 11.16 -16.82 -13.14
C PRO A 84 10.02 -17.82 -13.34
N LYS A 85 8.94 -17.71 -12.56
CA LYS A 85 7.73 -18.54 -12.66
C LYS A 85 6.60 -17.86 -13.44
N GLY A 86 6.91 -16.74 -14.14
CA GLY A 86 5.95 -16.00 -14.95
C GLY A 86 4.96 -15.13 -14.15
N ILE A 87 5.27 -14.80 -12.90
CA ILE A 87 4.38 -14.01 -12.03
C ILE A 87 4.98 -12.63 -11.78
N ARG A 88 4.21 -11.60 -12.06
CA ARG A 88 4.56 -10.22 -11.71
C ARG A 88 4.02 -9.86 -10.31
N VAL A 89 4.80 -9.15 -9.53
CA VAL A 89 4.42 -8.72 -8.18
C VAL A 89 4.73 -7.23 -8.05
N ASN A 90 3.70 -6.40 -7.83
CA ASN A 90 3.84 -4.97 -7.68
C ASN A 90 2.99 -4.45 -6.52
N ALA A 91 3.26 -3.23 -6.07
CA ALA A 91 2.47 -2.53 -5.06
C ALA A 91 2.00 -1.18 -5.59
N VAL A 92 0.82 -0.75 -5.16
CA VAL A 92 0.38 0.64 -5.25
C VAL A 92 0.51 1.28 -3.87
N ALA A 93 1.08 2.47 -3.80
CA ALA A 93 1.22 3.27 -2.58
C ALA A 93 0.33 4.52 -2.68
N PRO A 94 -0.94 4.44 -2.22
CA PRO A 94 -1.85 5.56 -2.23
C PRO A 94 -1.39 6.69 -1.31
N GLY A 95 -1.69 7.92 -1.72
CA GLY A 95 -1.71 9.08 -0.85
C GLY A 95 -3.03 9.22 -0.08
N ILE A 96 -3.31 10.45 0.35
CA ILE A 96 -4.57 10.78 1.01
C ILE A 96 -5.69 10.71 -0.03
N THR A 97 -6.58 9.73 0.15
CA THR A 97 -7.64 9.41 -0.80
C THR A 97 -9.01 9.73 -0.19
N GLU A 98 -9.88 10.38 -0.95
CA GLU A 98 -11.23 10.74 -0.54
C GLU A 98 -12.11 9.48 -0.47
N THR A 99 -12.19 8.92 0.73
CA THR A 99 -13.07 7.80 1.07
C THR A 99 -14.23 8.29 1.91
N ASP A 100 -15.24 7.45 2.13
CA ASP A 100 -16.37 7.81 3.00
C ASP A 100 -15.91 8.19 4.42
N MET A 101 -14.82 7.60 4.90
CA MET A 101 -14.19 7.98 6.17
C MET A 101 -13.67 9.43 6.14
N MET A 102 -13.09 9.86 5.02
CA MET A 102 -12.57 11.23 4.86
C MET A 102 -13.69 12.26 4.70
N LYS A 103 -14.84 11.89 4.15
CA LYS A 103 -16.00 12.78 4.03
C LYS A 103 -16.58 13.23 5.38
N ALA A 104 -16.31 12.44 6.43
CA ALA A 104 -16.74 12.79 7.80
C ALA A 104 -15.75 13.74 8.51
N VAL A 105 -14.59 14.03 7.92
CA VAL A 105 -13.58 14.92 8.52
C VAL A 105 -13.95 16.37 8.21
N PRO A 106 -13.90 17.29 9.21
CA PRO A 106 -14.22 18.71 8.99
C PRO A 106 -13.30 19.36 7.95
N LYS A 107 -13.86 20.32 7.19
CA LYS A 107 -13.11 21.04 6.15
C LYS A 107 -11.86 21.74 6.69
N GLU A 108 -11.94 22.29 7.89
CA GLU A 108 -10.86 22.99 8.59
C GLU A 108 -9.62 22.10 8.78
N VAL A 109 -9.82 20.76 8.81
CA VAL A 109 -8.74 19.76 8.89
C VAL A 109 -8.27 19.35 7.49
N ILE A 110 -9.19 19.21 6.55
CA ILE A 110 -8.90 18.75 5.19
C ILE A 110 -8.18 19.82 4.36
N ASP A 111 -8.63 21.07 4.42
CA ASP A 111 -8.08 22.15 3.59
C ASP A 111 -6.57 22.37 3.76
N PRO A 112 -6.00 22.37 5.00
CA PRO A 112 -4.56 22.42 5.19
C PRO A 112 -3.82 21.19 4.63
N MET A 113 -4.45 20.01 4.65
CA MET A 113 -3.87 18.80 4.06
C MET A 113 -3.79 18.93 2.53
N ILE A 114 -4.88 19.37 1.89
CA ILE A 114 -4.94 19.61 0.44
C ILE A 114 -3.90 20.66 0.03
N ALA A 115 -3.74 21.72 0.83
CA ALA A 115 -2.77 22.78 0.53
C ALA A 115 -1.31 22.31 0.47
N ARG A 116 -1.00 21.20 1.14
CA ARG A 116 0.34 20.57 1.11
C ARG A 116 0.53 19.62 -0.07
N ILE A 117 -0.56 19.15 -0.69
CA ILE A 117 -0.47 18.26 -1.86
C ILE A 117 -0.15 19.11 -3.10
N PRO A 118 0.95 18.85 -3.83
CA PRO A 118 1.28 19.60 -5.04
C PRO A 118 0.16 19.62 -6.08
N LEU A 119 -0.59 18.53 -6.27
CA LEU A 119 -1.75 18.48 -7.16
C LEU A 119 -3.01 19.17 -6.63
N ARG A 120 -2.95 19.75 -5.39
CA ARG A 120 -4.01 20.58 -4.80
C ARG A 120 -5.38 19.91 -4.71
N ARG A 121 -5.40 18.60 -4.58
CA ARG A 121 -6.60 17.80 -4.33
C ARG A 121 -6.28 16.52 -3.57
N LEU A 122 -7.27 15.93 -2.95
CA LEU A 122 -7.20 14.54 -2.52
C LEU A 122 -7.21 13.60 -3.73
N GLY A 123 -6.62 12.43 -3.60
CA GLY A 123 -6.80 11.35 -4.56
C GLY A 123 -8.26 10.88 -4.55
N GLN A 124 -8.79 10.50 -5.71
CA GLN A 124 -10.06 9.79 -5.78
C GLN A 124 -9.82 8.28 -5.77
N PRO A 125 -10.78 7.46 -5.29
CA PRO A 125 -10.66 6.00 -5.38
C PRO A 125 -10.33 5.51 -6.79
N GLU A 126 -10.83 6.19 -7.81
CA GLU A 126 -10.57 5.90 -9.22
C GLU A 126 -9.12 6.15 -9.62
N ASP A 127 -8.44 7.14 -9.04
CA ASP A 127 -7.00 7.36 -9.28
C ASP A 127 -6.20 6.12 -8.89
N ILE A 128 -6.56 5.52 -7.76
CA ILE A 128 -5.91 4.32 -7.23
C ILE A 128 -6.29 3.08 -8.06
N ALA A 129 -7.58 2.94 -8.37
CA ALA A 129 -8.09 1.82 -9.17
C ALA A 129 -7.44 1.77 -10.58
N ASN A 130 -7.27 2.92 -11.23
CA ASN A 130 -6.63 3.02 -12.54
C ASN A 130 -5.17 2.54 -12.51
N ALA A 131 -4.43 2.82 -11.43
CA ALA A 131 -3.07 2.30 -11.25
C ALA A 131 -3.05 0.78 -11.08
N PHE A 132 -4.01 0.22 -10.34
CA PHE A 132 -4.16 -1.22 -10.22
C PHE A 132 -4.52 -1.88 -11.56
N VAL A 133 -5.46 -1.31 -12.31
CA VAL A 133 -5.85 -1.79 -13.64
C VAL A 133 -4.65 -1.80 -14.60
N PHE A 134 -3.89 -0.72 -14.65
CA PHE A 134 -2.67 -0.65 -15.47
C PHE A 134 -1.66 -1.73 -15.07
N LEU A 135 -1.34 -1.86 -13.78
CA LEU A 135 -0.37 -2.86 -13.32
C LEU A 135 -0.86 -4.30 -13.50
N ALA A 136 -2.19 -4.52 -13.56
CA ALA A 136 -2.77 -5.83 -13.82
C ALA A 136 -2.73 -6.22 -15.31
N SER A 137 -2.72 -5.23 -16.20
CA SER A 137 -2.81 -5.44 -17.65
C SER A 137 -1.51 -5.90 -18.28
N ASP A 138 -1.58 -6.36 -19.54
CA ASP A 138 -0.42 -6.74 -20.36
C ASP A 138 0.45 -5.53 -20.73
N GLU A 139 -0.07 -4.31 -20.68
CA GLU A 139 0.70 -3.09 -20.88
C GLU A 139 1.81 -2.93 -19.83
N ALA A 140 1.64 -3.54 -18.65
CA ALA A 140 2.64 -3.60 -17.59
C ALA A 140 3.47 -4.90 -17.63
N SER A 141 3.53 -5.61 -18.76
CA SER A 141 4.17 -6.95 -18.86
C SER A 141 5.64 -6.98 -18.46
N TYR A 142 6.35 -5.87 -18.56
CA TYR A 142 7.76 -5.75 -18.14
C TYR A 142 7.95 -5.02 -16.80
N ILE A 143 6.85 -4.82 -16.05
CA ILE A 143 6.86 -4.13 -14.74
C ILE A 143 6.64 -5.15 -13.64
N THR A 144 7.67 -5.37 -12.81
CA THR A 144 7.59 -6.20 -11.60
C THR A 144 8.53 -5.65 -10.51
N GLY A 145 8.15 -5.78 -9.24
CA GLY A 145 8.92 -5.27 -8.10
C GLY A 145 8.76 -3.76 -7.87
N VAL A 146 7.85 -3.08 -8.55
CA VAL A 146 7.64 -1.64 -8.36
C VAL A 146 6.69 -1.38 -7.19
N VAL A 147 6.97 -0.30 -6.48
CA VAL A 147 6.03 0.36 -5.55
C VAL A 147 5.61 1.67 -6.20
N LEU A 148 4.46 1.65 -6.86
CA LEU A 148 3.95 2.80 -7.61
C LEU A 148 3.23 3.76 -6.67
N SER A 149 3.79 4.94 -6.47
CA SER A 149 3.12 6.01 -5.73
C SER A 149 2.00 6.63 -6.55
N VAL A 150 0.82 6.72 -5.93
CA VAL A 150 -0.36 7.42 -6.46
C VAL A 150 -0.84 8.37 -5.37
N ASP A 151 -0.11 9.45 -5.16
CA ASP A 151 -0.21 10.27 -3.96
C ASP A 151 -0.23 11.79 -4.21
N GLY A 152 -0.23 12.20 -5.48
CA GLY A 152 -0.17 13.63 -5.81
C GLY A 152 1.07 14.34 -5.25
N MET A 153 2.10 13.60 -4.86
CA MET A 153 3.30 14.04 -4.15
C MET A 153 3.04 14.49 -2.69
N ALA A 154 1.98 13.97 -2.05
CA ALA A 154 1.62 14.31 -0.67
C ALA A 154 2.64 13.86 0.40
N ARG A 155 3.58 13.00 0.03
CA ARG A 155 4.60 12.40 0.90
C ARG A 155 5.82 13.30 1.18
N SER A 156 5.79 14.53 0.76
CA SER A 156 6.89 15.50 0.95
C SER A 156 6.87 16.13 2.35
#